data_b99c91e7c92d0f5841cc9f011e6fbdf2
#
_entry.id   b99c91e7c92d0f5841cc9f011e6fbdf2
#
_cell.length_a   1.000
_cell.length_b   1.000
_cell.length_c   1.000
_cell.angle_alpha   90.00
_cell.angle_beta   90.00
_cell.angle_gamma   90.00
#
_symmetry.space_group_name_H-M   'P 1'
#
loop_
_entity.id
_entity.type
_entity.pdbx_description
1 polymer ?
#
loop_
_entity_poly.entity_id
_entity_poly.type
_entity_poly.pdbx_seq_one_letter_code
_entity_poly.pdbx_strand_id
1 'polypeptide(L)'
;NLKAILYENGVYGNYRLNTVFAAYMNYNKADNRGEFNTPGILLTDAVMFALGGSHLELGGDHMLCKEYFPNENLTMSEELKTAMVHYYDFLTSYQNLLRDGGTENSITMNCTNGEMKLNVWPPQQGSVTTYAKQVGDKQVIHLLNFSQANSLSWRDVDGTMPEPALITKAALQMNLPAKVNKLW
;
A
#
# COMPACT_ATOMS: atom_id res chain seq x y z
N ASN A 1 1.67 -12.54 1.02
CA ASN A 1 1.15 -12.82 2.35
C ASN A 1 -0.04 -11.93 2.73
N LEU A 2 0.03 -10.57 2.64
CA LEU A 2 -1.10 -9.68 3.00
C LEU A 2 -2.40 -10.06 2.26
N LYS A 3 -2.33 -10.30 0.95
CA LYS A 3 -3.50 -10.68 0.16
C LYS A 3 -4.13 -12.00 0.63
N ALA A 4 -3.31 -12.98 1.01
CA ALA A 4 -3.81 -14.26 1.53
C ALA A 4 -4.53 -14.06 2.88
N ILE A 5 -3.97 -13.26 3.78
CA ILE A 5 -4.59 -12.94 5.07
C ILE A 5 -5.95 -12.24 4.87
N LEU A 6 -6.00 -11.27 3.96
CA LEU A 6 -7.25 -10.56 3.65
C LEU A 6 -8.31 -11.50 3.08
N TYR A 7 -7.91 -12.39 2.17
CA TYR A 7 -8.80 -13.38 1.60
C TYR A 7 -9.34 -14.34 2.68
N GLU A 8 -8.46 -14.90 3.50
CA GLU A 8 -8.85 -15.82 4.58
C GLU A 8 -9.78 -15.15 5.59
N ASN A 9 -9.43 -13.94 6.03
CA ASN A 9 -10.28 -13.16 6.92
C ASN A 9 -11.65 -12.84 6.28
N GLY A 10 -11.68 -12.55 4.99
CA GLY A 10 -12.91 -12.38 4.24
C GLY A 10 -13.78 -13.63 4.29
N VAL A 11 -13.22 -14.80 3.99
CA VAL A 11 -13.93 -16.09 4.04
C VAL A 11 -14.48 -16.37 5.44
N TYR A 12 -13.64 -16.31 6.47
CA TYR A 12 -14.06 -16.59 7.86
C TYR A 12 -15.03 -15.54 8.40
N GLY A 13 -14.88 -14.28 8.02
CA GLY A 13 -15.79 -13.20 8.40
C GLY A 13 -17.04 -13.09 7.53
N ASN A 14 -17.22 -14.01 6.56
CA ASN A 14 -18.29 -13.96 5.57
C ASN A 14 -18.37 -12.59 4.86
N TYR A 15 -17.21 -11.99 4.57
CA TYR A 15 -17.01 -10.68 3.93
C TYR A 15 -17.73 -9.50 4.62
N ARG A 16 -18.06 -9.65 5.92
CA ARG A 16 -18.74 -8.61 6.72
C ARG A 16 -17.78 -7.83 7.61
N LEU A 17 -16.57 -8.36 7.83
CA LEU A 17 -15.55 -7.77 8.69
C LEU A 17 -14.38 -7.28 7.84
N ASN A 18 -13.85 -6.12 8.22
CA ASN A 18 -12.64 -5.57 7.60
C ASN A 18 -11.39 -5.99 8.38
N THR A 19 -10.31 -6.22 7.66
CA THR A 19 -9.03 -6.57 8.26
C THR A 19 -8.28 -5.32 8.64
N VAL A 20 -7.90 -5.23 9.92
CA VAL A 20 -6.97 -4.23 10.45
C VAL A 20 -5.69 -4.95 10.84
N PHE A 21 -4.58 -4.56 10.25
CA PHE A 21 -3.28 -5.15 10.53
C PHE A 21 -2.63 -4.45 11.73
N ALA A 22 -2.27 -5.22 12.76
CA ALA A 22 -1.40 -4.76 13.84
C ALA A 22 0.05 -5.09 13.46
N ALA A 23 0.60 -4.38 12.48
CA ALA A 23 1.90 -4.67 11.93
C ALA A 23 3.01 -3.99 12.73
N TYR A 24 4.01 -4.78 13.15
CA TYR A 24 5.22 -4.25 13.77
C TYR A 24 6.18 -3.79 12.67
N MET A 25 6.33 -2.48 12.51
CA MET A 25 7.12 -1.86 11.45
C MET A 25 8.56 -1.63 11.88
N ASN A 26 9.50 -1.75 10.95
CA ASN A 26 10.93 -1.56 11.19
C ASN A 26 11.48 -2.29 12.42
N TYR A 27 11.06 -3.54 12.58
CA TYR A 27 11.25 -4.35 13.79
C TYR A 27 12.72 -4.45 14.23
N ASN A 28 13.65 -4.70 13.32
CA ASN A 28 15.08 -4.81 13.63
C ASN A 28 15.69 -3.42 13.89
N LYS A 29 15.24 -2.38 13.18
CA LYS A 29 15.69 -1.01 13.43
C LYS A 29 15.35 -0.55 14.84
N ALA A 30 14.25 -1.01 15.39
CA ALA A 30 13.78 -0.67 16.73
C ALA A 30 14.63 -1.26 17.88
N ASP A 31 15.73 -1.96 17.60
CA ASP A 31 16.75 -2.27 18.59
C ASP A 31 17.49 -1.03 19.10
N ASN A 32 17.48 0.03 18.35
CA ASN A 32 18.10 1.31 18.66
C ASN A 32 17.11 2.46 18.54
N ARG A 33 17.43 3.57 19.22
CA ARG A 33 16.65 4.80 19.08
C ARG A 33 16.85 5.42 17.69
N GLY A 34 15.78 5.97 17.13
CA GLY A 34 15.81 6.62 15.83
C GLY A 34 14.43 6.96 15.29
N GLU A 35 14.33 7.14 14.00
CA GLU A 35 13.08 7.39 13.30
C GLU A 35 12.67 6.20 12.46
N PHE A 36 11.35 6.03 12.24
CA PHE A 36 10.83 5.09 11.26
C PHE A 36 11.33 5.42 9.86
N ASN A 37 11.47 4.40 9.03
CA ASN A 37 11.79 4.56 7.62
C ASN A 37 10.52 4.97 6.86
N THR A 38 10.37 6.24 6.54
CA THR A 38 9.19 6.80 5.87
C THR A 38 8.79 6.03 4.60
N PRO A 39 9.69 5.76 3.63
CA PRO A 39 9.33 5.04 2.41
C PRO A 39 8.79 3.63 2.67
N GLY A 40 9.39 2.93 3.62
CA GLY A 40 8.98 1.56 3.98
C GLY A 40 7.59 1.52 4.60
N ILE A 41 7.28 2.48 5.49
CA ILE A 41 5.95 2.62 6.09
C ILE A 41 4.91 2.90 5.00
N LEU A 42 5.13 3.95 4.21
CA LEU A 42 4.18 4.41 3.20
C LEU A 42 3.93 3.35 2.11
N LEU A 43 4.96 2.63 1.67
CA LEU A 43 4.78 1.55 0.69
C LEU A 43 3.96 0.39 1.27
N THR A 44 4.20 0.03 2.55
CA THR A 44 3.46 -1.03 3.23
C THR A 44 1.97 -0.65 3.35
N ASP A 45 1.67 0.56 3.79
CA ASP A 45 0.30 1.06 3.94
C ASP A 45 -0.39 1.20 2.59
N ALA A 46 0.30 1.69 1.56
CA ALA A 46 -0.24 1.74 0.20
C ALA A 46 -0.68 0.34 -0.29
N VAL A 47 0.12 -0.69 -0.02
CA VAL A 47 -0.23 -2.07 -0.36
C VAL A 47 -1.42 -2.57 0.47
N MET A 48 -1.43 -2.33 1.78
CA MET A 48 -2.55 -2.73 2.64
C MET A 48 -3.86 -2.09 2.17
N PHE A 49 -3.86 -0.80 1.89
CA PHE A 49 -5.04 -0.05 1.46
C PHE A 49 -5.51 -0.47 0.06
N ALA A 50 -4.58 -0.68 -0.88
CA ALA A 50 -4.92 -1.18 -2.22
C ALA A 50 -5.60 -2.55 -2.17
N LEU A 51 -5.16 -3.41 -1.26
CA LEU A 51 -5.75 -4.74 -1.04
C LEU A 51 -7.04 -4.72 -0.21
N GLY A 52 -7.42 -3.58 0.37
CA GLY A 52 -8.64 -3.40 1.15
C GLY A 52 -8.48 -3.62 2.66
N GLY A 53 -7.26 -3.66 3.17
CA GLY A 53 -6.97 -3.65 4.61
C GLY A 53 -6.75 -2.26 5.16
N SER A 54 -6.56 -2.17 6.47
CA SER A 54 -6.09 -0.98 7.17
C SER A 54 -4.96 -1.35 8.12
N HIS A 55 -4.19 -0.36 8.56
CA HIS A 55 -3.11 -0.55 9.52
C HIS A 55 -3.47 0.10 10.85
N LEU A 56 -3.13 -0.55 11.96
CA LEU A 56 -3.29 0.02 13.30
C LEU A 56 -2.09 0.92 13.61
N GLU A 57 -2.33 2.22 13.60
CA GLU A 57 -1.38 3.23 14.08
C GLU A 57 -1.70 3.60 15.53
N LEU A 58 -0.69 3.93 16.30
CA LEU A 58 -0.86 4.24 17.73
C LEU A 58 -1.15 5.72 18.00
N GLY A 59 -0.85 6.57 17.06
CA GLY A 59 -0.96 8.03 17.22
C GLY A 59 0.22 8.64 17.99
N GLY A 60 0.19 9.95 18.12
CA GLY A 60 1.37 10.70 18.57
C GLY A 60 2.53 10.51 17.62
N ASP A 61 3.70 10.20 18.17
CA ASP A 61 4.93 10.01 17.39
C ASP A 61 5.29 8.55 17.18
N HIS A 62 4.46 7.62 17.66
CA HIS A 62 4.81 6.20 17.71
C HIS A 62 3.85 5.33 16.92
N MET A 63 4.36 4.20 16.46
CA MET A 63 3.59 3.09 15.95
C MET A 63 4.17 1.76 16.44
N LEU A 64 3.49 0.65 16.20
CA LEU A 64 4.00 -0.66 16.57
C LEU A 64 5.32 -0.94 15.85
N CYS A 65 6.38 -1.24 16.59
CA CYS A 65 7.69 -1.56 16.02
C CYS A 65 8.33 -2.83 16.60
N LYS A 66 8.28 -3.04 17.90
CA LYS A 66 8.87 -4.20 18.57
C LYS A 66 8.16 -4.56 19.88
N GLU A 67 8.20 -5.83 20.29
CA GLU A 67 7.82 -6.24 21.64
C GLU A 67 8.90 -5.75 22.65
N TYR A 68 8.57 -5.53 23.96
CA TYR A 68 7.20 -5.55 24.44
C TYR A 68 6.60 -4.16 24.24
N PHE A 69 5.32 -4.16 23.93
CA PHE A 69 4.59 -2.91 23.78
C PHE A 69 4.30 -2.24 25.14
N PRO A 70 4.42 -0.91 25.25
CA PRO A 70 4.89 0.01 24.20
C PRO A 70 6.41 -0.01 24.05
N ASN A 71 6.90 0.01 22.81
CA ASN A 71 8.30 0.26 22.48
C ASN A 71 8.41 1.65 21.86
N GLU A 72 9.19 2.54 22.46
CA GLU A 72 9.34 3.95 22.09
C GLU A 72 10.72 4.26 21.47
N ASN A 73 11.42 3.25 20.99
CA ASN A 73 12.73 3.45 20.37
C ASN A 73 12.66 4.18 19.03
N LEU A 74 11.59 3.97 18.27
CA LEU A 74 11.38 4.67 17.00
C LEU A 74 10.25 5.69 17.12
N THR A 75 10.49 6.88 16.52
CA THR A 75 9.51 7.96 16.41
C THR A 75 9.24 8.28 14.96
N MET A 76 8.07 8.82 14.66
CA MET A 76 7.76 9.34 13.33
C MET A 76 8.44 10.69 13.13
N SER A 77 9.08 10.87 11.98
CA SER A 77 9.50 12.18 11.51
C SER A 77 8.27 13.06 11.22
N GLU A 78 8.43 14.37 11.17
CA GLU A 78 7.34 15.30 10.79
C GLU A 78 6.81 15.02 9.37
N GLU A 79 7.70 14.58 8.48
CA GLU A 79 7.33 14.14 7.13
C GLU A 79 6.39 12.93 7.20
N LEU A 80 6.76 11.90 7.97
CA LEU A 80 5.93 10.70 8.11
C LEU A 80 4.59 11.02 8.75
N LYS A 81 4.54 11.82 9.82
CA LYS A 81 3.29 12.26 10.45
C LYS A 81 2.34 12.92 9.44
N THR A 82 2.88 13.85 8.66
CA THR A 82 2.10 14.55 7.62
C THR A 82 1.58 13.57 6.56
N ALA A 83 2.44 12.67 6.09
CA ALA A 83 2.07 11.67 5.11
C ALA A 83 1.00 10.71 5.64
N MET A 84 1.09 10.29 6.91
CA MET A 84 0.09 9.40 7.53
C MET A 84 -1.29 10.06 7.58
N VAL A 85 -1.38 11.35 7.90
CA VAL A 85 -2.66 12.09 7.85
C VAL A 85 -3.25 12.01 6.44
N HIS A 86 -2.47 12.29 5.40
CA HIS A 86 -2.93 12.23 4.01
C HIS A 86 -3.36 10.81 3.60
N TYR A 87 -2.62 9.78 4.03
CA TYR A 87 -2.95 8.39 3.75
C TYR A 87 -4.29 7.98 4.37
N TYR A 88 -4.54 8.37 5.62
CA TYR A 88 -5.81 8.06 6.29
C TYR A 88 -6.98 8.92 5.80
N ASP A 89 -6.74 10.17 5.42
CA ASP A 89 -7.74 11.00 4.74
C ASP A 89 -8.14 10.34 3.40
N PHE A 90 -7.17 9.86 2.64
CA PHE A 90 -7.41 9.11 1.41
C PHE A 90 -8.19 7.81 1.69
N LEU A 91 -7.75 7.00 2.65
CA LEU A 91 -8.42 5.75 3.02
C LEU A 91 -9.87 6.00 3.42
N THR A 92 -10.13 7.04 4.22
CA THR A 92 -11.48 7.40 4.68
C THR A 92 -12.35 7.90 3.54
N SER A 93 -11.80 8.77 2.69
CA SER A 93 -12.54 9.37 1.57
C SER A 93 -12.94 8.34 0.49
N TYR A 94 -12.12 7.31 0.30
CA TYR A 94 -12.31 6.30 -0.73
C TYR A 94 -12.57 4.89 -0.19
N GLN A 95 -12.93 4.74 1.08
CA GLN A 95 -13.14 3.42 1.70
C GLN A 95 -14.10 2.52 0.92
N ASN A 96 -15.14 3.09 0.33
CA ASN A 96 -16.11 2.37 -0.49
C ASN A 96 -15.53 1.82 -1.81
N LEU A 97 -14.40 2.33 -2.27
CA LEU A 97 -13.66 1.82 -3.43
C LEU A 97 -12.49 0.94 -3.04
N LEU A 98 -11.94 1.15 -1.86
CA LEU A 98 -10.74 0.44 -1.37
C LEU A 98 -11.12 -0.81 -0.57
N ARG A 99 -12.04 -0.67 0.38
CA ARG A 99 -12.32 -1.65 1.43
C ARG A 99 -13.69 -2.32 1.29
N ASP A 100 -14.75 -1.53 1.03
CA ASP A 100 -16.13 -1.97 1.22
C ASP A 100 -16.70 -2.74 0.02
N GLY A 101 -15.90 -3.37 -0.76
CA GLY A 101 -16.37 -4.21 -1.83
C GLY A 101 -15.44 -4.28 -3.03
N GLY A 102 -15.97 -4.85 -4.09
CA GLY A 102 -15.25 -5.01 -5.32
C GLY A 102 -14.68 -6.41 -5.52
N THR A 103 -14.55 -6.74 -6.78
CA THR A 103 -13.96 -8.01 -7.23
C THR A 103 -12.65 -7.70 -7.92
N GLU A 104 -11.60 -8.43 -7.55
CA GLU A 104 -10.32 -8.34 -8.25
C GLU A 104 -10.51 -8.69 -9.72
N ASN A 105 -9.91 -7.89 -10.57
CA ASN A 105 -9.87 -8.15 -12.00
C ASN A 105 -8.49 -7.81 -12.58
N SER A 106 -8.27 -8.17 -13.84
CA SER A 106 -7.03 -7.87 -14.55
C SER A 106 -7.28 -6.82 -15.61
N ILE A 107 -6.47 -5.77 -15.59
CA ILE A 107 -6.43 -4.74 -16.64
C ILE A 107 -5.05 -4.78 -17.29
N THR A 108 -5.04 -4.97 -18.59
CA THR A 108 -3.79 -4.83 -19.36
C THR A 108 -3.45 -3.36 -19.51
N MET A 109 -2.28 -2.99 -19.01
CA MET A 109 -1.75 -1.64 -19.05
C MET A 109 -0.30 -1.64 -19.54
N ASN A 110 0.03 -0.69 -20.41
CA ASN A 110 1.38 -0.49 -20.94
C ASN A 110 1.82 0.94 -20.74
N CYS A 111 3.10 1.15 -20.43
CA CYS A 111 3.74 2.46 -20.48
C CYS A 111 4.34 2.63 -21.88
N THR A 112 3.76 3.55 -22.67
CA THR A 112 4.10 3.66 -24.11
C THR A 112 5.36 4.47 -24.37
N ASN A 113 5.80 5.28 -23.43
CA ASN A 113 7.01 6.09 -23.54
C ASN A 113 8.23 5.56 -22.75
N GLY A 114 8.10 4.39 -22.13
CA GLY A 114 9.20 3.73 -21.42
C GLY A 114 9.61 4.35 -20.08
N GLU A 115 8.89 5.36 -19.57
CA GLU A 115 9.21 6.05 -18.31
C GLU A 115 9.08 5.16 -17.07
N MET A 116 8.33 4.06 -17.17
CA MET A 116 8.24 3.06 -16.10
C MET A 116 8.08 1.66 -16.67
N LYS A 117 8.62 0.68 -15.94
CA LYS A 117 8.33 -0.73 -16.17
C LYS A 117 7.08 -1.10 -15.37
N LEU A 118 6.08 -1.68 -16.04
CA LEU A 118 4.85 -2.16 -15.40
C LEU A 118 4.86 -3.68 -15.26
N ASN A 119 4.27 -4.16 -14.17
CA ASN A 119 3.87 -5.55 -14.01
C ASN A 119 2.51 -5.63 -13.32
N VAL A 120 1.80 -6.72 -13.51
CA VAL A 120 0.56 -7.04 -12.77
C VAL A 120 0.95 -7.72 -11.47
N TRP A 121 0.13 -7.55 -10.40
CA TRP A 121 0.32 -8.25 -9.12
C TRP A 121 0.59 -9.76 -9.31
N PRO A 122 1.57 -10.39 -8.64
CA PRO A 122 2.32 -9.90 -7.48
C PRO A 122 3.44 -8.91 -7.84
N PRO A 123 3.93 -8.12 -6.84
CA PRO A 123 4.92 -7.10 -7.08
C PRO A 123 6.27 -7.65 -7.54
N GLN A 124 7.00 -6.83 -8.30
CA GLN A 124 8.37 -7.10 -8.74
C GLN A 124 9.26 -5.89 -8.44
N GLN A 125 10.46 -6.13 -7.94
CA GLN A 125 11.47 -5.08 -7.78
C GLN A 125 11.79 -4.43 -9.13
N GLY A 126 12.03 -3.12 -9.12
CA GLY A 126 12.35 -2.36 -10.32
C GLY A 126 11.14 -2.05 -11.21
N SER A 127 9.91 -2.20 -10.72
CA SER A 127 8.70 -1.95 -11.50
C SER A 127 7.64 -1.20 -10.70
N VAL A 128 6.64 -0.68 -11.42
CA VAL A 128 5.37 -0.23 -10.84
C VAL A 128 4.36 -1.36 -11.04
N THR A 129 3.81 -1.85 -9.93
CA THR A 129 2.87 -2.96 -9.93
C THR A 129 1.45 -2.46 -10.05
N THR A 130 0.70 -3.00 -10.99
CA THR A 130 -0.74 -2.73 -11.13
C THR A 130 -1.55 -3.74 -10.34
N TYR A 131 -2.55 -3.25 -9.62
CA TYR A 131 -3.57 -4.06 -8.97
C TYR A 131 -4.94 -3.43 -9.24
N ALA A 132 -5.89 -4.20 -9.72
CA ALA A 132 -7.16 -3.67 -10.19
C ALA A 132 -8.36 -4.38 -9.55
N LYS A 133 -9.43 -3.62 -9.33
CA LYS A 133 -10.72 -4.08 -8.82
C LYS A 133 -11.88 -3.45 -9.58
N GLN A 134 -12.95 -4.22 -9.76
CA GLN A 134 -14.24 -3.71 -10.21
C GLN A 134 -15.13 -3.47 -8.99
N VAL A 135 -15.62 -2.24 -8.82
CA VAL A 135 -16.52 -1.84 -7.73
C VAL A 135 -17.80 -1.23 -8.35
N GLY A 136 -18.84 -2.02 -8.46
CA GLY A 136 -20.04 -1.63 -9.18
C GLY A 136 -19.72 -1.33 -10.65
N ASP A 137 -20.03 -0.13 -11.09
CA ASP A 137 -19.73 0.40 -12.44
C ASP A 137 -18.33 1.03 -12.56
N LYS A 138 -17.54 1.04 -11.50
CA LYS A 138 -16.24 1.70 -11.43
C LYS A 138 -15.09 0.69 -11.52
N GLN A 139 -14.09 1.05 -12.31
CA GLN A 139 -12.82 0.37 -12.36
C GLN A 139 -11.81 1.11 -11.47
N VAL A 140 -11.30 0.45 -10.45
CA VAL A 140 -10.26 0.97 -9.57
C VAL A 140 -8.93 0.35 -9.97
N ILE A 141 -7.92 1.17 -10.22
CA ILE A 141 -6.59 0.72 -10.61
C ILE A 141 -5.56 1.35 -9.67
N HIS A 142 -4.83 0.52 -8.96
CA HIS A 142 -3.71 0.93 -8.12
C HIS A 142 -2.40 0.81 -8.90
N LEU A 143 -1.56 1.82 -8.77
CA LEU A 143 -0.19 1.84 -9.26
C LEU A 143 0.75 1.89 -8.03
N LEU A 144 1.33 0.75 -7.69
CA LEU A 144 2.20 0.60 -6.52
C LEU A 144 3.66 0.66 -6.97
N ASN A 145 4.39 1.67 -6.52
CA ASN A 145 5.73 1.97 -7.03
C ASN A 145 6.82 1.18 -6.27
N PHE A 146 7.25 0.07 -6.84
CA PHE A 146 8.38 -0.75 -6.38
C PHE A 146 9.66 -0.50 -7.19
N SER A 147 9.77 0.62 -7.91
CA SER A 147 10.88 0.88 -8.85
C SER A 147 12.26 0.85 -8.21
N GLN A 148 12.38 1.24 -6.94
CA GLN A 148 13.62 1.20 -6.18
C GLN A 148 13.54 0.28 -4.94
N ALA A 149 12.47 -0.50 -4.80
CA ALA A 149 12.32 -1.38 -3.67
C ALA A 149 13.49 -2.38 -3.58
N ASN A 150 14.15 -2.42 -2.42
CA ASN A 150 15.23 -3.35 -2.14
C ASN A 150 14.74 -4.71 -1.59
N SER A 151 13.46 -4.78 -1.23
CA SER A 151 12.80 -5.98 -0.74
C SER A 151 11.33 -6.01 -1.22
N LEU A 152 10.78 -7.22 -1.35
CA LEU A 152 9.34 -7.47 -1.56
C LEU A 152 8.69 -8.11 -0.33
N SER A 153 9.36 -8.09 0.81
CA SER A 153 8.75 -8.44 2.08
C SER A 153 7.54 -7.56 2.32
N TRP A 154 6.48 -8.13 2.91
CA TRP A 154 5.22 -7.41 3.10
C TRP A 154 5.33 -6.18 4.03
N ARG A 155 6.43 -6.07 4.77
CA ARG A 155 6.81 -4.91 5.59
C ARG A 155 8.33 -4.73 5.55
N ASP A 156 8.78 -3.50 5.72
CA ASP A 156 10.21 -3.18 5.86
C ASP A 156 10.66 -3.46 7.30
N VAL A 157 11.21 -4.65 7.53
CA VAL A 157 11.64 -5.09 8.87
C VAL A 157 12.89 -4.33 9.34
N ASP A 158 13.80 -4.04 8.41
CA ASP A 158 15.11 -3.45 8.72
C ASP A 158 15.09 -1.91 8.67
N GLY A 159 14.01 -1.31 8.18
CA GLY A 159 13.90 0.14 8.04
C GLY A 159 14.88 0.69 7.01
N THR A 160 15.05 0.01 5.88
CA THR A 160 16.03 0.34 4.84
C THR A 160 15.42 0.54 3.46
N MET A 161 14.10 0.55 3.34
CA MET A 161 13.44 0.79 2.06
C MET A 161 13.84 2.15 1.50
N PRO A 162 14.39 2.22 0.28
CA PRO A 162 14.72 3.49 -0.35
C PRO A 162 13.47 4.24 -0.84
N GLU A 163 13.62 5.55 -1.07
CA GLU A 163 12.60 6.34 -1.74
C GLU A 163 12.27 5.75 -3.12
N PRO A 164 11.00 5.69 -3.50
CA PRO A 164 10.63 5.27 -4.84
C PRO A 164 11.09 6.29 -5.89
N ALA A 165 11.40 5.83 -7.11
CA ALA A 165 11.73 6.75 -8.18
C ALA A 165 10.54 7.68 -8.49
N LEU A 166 10.82 8.97 -8.62
CA LEU A 166 9.82 9.93 -9.08
C LEU A 166 9.57 9.76 -10.58
N ILE A 167 8.34 9.42 -10.94
CA ILE A 167 7.91 9.20 -12.32
C ILE A 167 6.98 10.35 -12.71
N THR A 168 7.43 11.26 -13.56
CA THR A 168 6.74 12.53 -13.80
C THR A 168 5.95 12.61 -15.11
N LYS A 169 6.24 11.77 -16.08
CA LYS A 169 5.68 11.88 -17.44
C LYS A 169 5.34 10.54 -18.08
N ALA A 170 4.88 9.57 -17.31
CA ALA A 170 4.49 8.29 -17.87
C ALA A 170 3.23 8.41 -18.75
N ALA A 171 3.34 7.91 -19.98
CA ALA A 171 2.20 7.77 -20.87
C ALA A 171 1.63 6.35 -20.77
N LEU A 172 0.44 6.22 -20.21
CA LEU A 172 -0.20 4.93 -19.97
C LEU A 172 -1.29 4.66 -21.00
N GLN A 173 -1.26 3.48 -21.56
CA GLN A 173 -2.32 2.93 -22.40
C GLN A 173 -2.93 1.72 -21.70
N MET A 174 -4.25 1.68 -21.63
CA MET A 174 -4.99 0.56 -21.03
C MET A 174 -6.18 0.16 -21.89
N ASN A 175 -6.48 -1.13 -21.90
CA ASN A 175 -7.67 -1.67 -22.54
C ASN A 175 -8.74 -1.90 -21.48
N LEU A 176 -9.83 -1.15 -21.58
CA LEU A 176 -10.97 -1.25 -20.68
C LEU A 176 -12.15 -1.91 -21.37
N PRO A 177 -12.97 -2.70 -20.66
CA PRO A 177 -14.08 -3.44 -21.27
C PRO A 177 -15.24 -2.55 -21.73
N ALA A 178 -15.26 -1.29 -21.29
CA ALA A 178 -16.31 -0.33 -21.59
C ALA A 178 -15.75 1.07 -21.85
N LYS A 179 -16.55 1.92 -22.47
CA LYS A 179 -16.20 3.34 -22.68
C LYS A 179 -16.08 4.04 -21.33
N VAL A 180 -14.95 4.71 -21.11
CA VAL A 180 -14.73 5.55 -19.93
C VAL A 180 -15.45 6.88 -20.12
N ASN A 181 -16.35 7.21 -19.21
CA ASN A 181 -17.05 8.48 -19.18
C ASN A 181 -16.33 9.53 -18.33
N LYS A 182 -15.60 9.09 -17.31
CA LYS A 182 -14.86 9.96 -16.40
C LYS A 182 -13.66 9.22 -15.79
N LEU A 183 -12.54 9.94 -15.67
CA LEU A 183 -11.35 9.55 -14.92
C LEU A 183 -11.28 10.46 -13.68
N TRP A 184 -10.98 9.87 -12.54
CA TRP A 184 -10.83 10.57 -11.26
C TRP A 184 -9.37 10.58 -10.81
#